data_2d2a49991e49d6a77e5ff4f90297ef8f
#
_entry.id   2d2a49991e49d6a77e5ff4f90297ef8f
#
_cell.length_a   1.000
_cell.length_b   1.000
_cell.length_c   1.000
_cell.angle_alpha   90.00
_cell.angle_beta   90.00
_cell.angle_gamma   90.00
#
_symmetry.space_group_name_H-M   'P 1'
#
loop_
_entity.id
_entity.type
_entity.pdbx_description
1 polymer ?
#
loop_
_entity_poly.entity_id
_entity_poly.type
_entity_poly.pdbx_seq_one_letter_code
_entity_poly.pdbx_strand_id
1 'polypeptide(L)'
;MDAIFQYGRLSVAGVSELRGNGQLIKKDTLLACGSFNEDTVTDDLDLSLRLLLSKSKIGILWDPPVMEEAVENLNALLAQRQRWAEGGLQRFFDYGDQLFTNKIDFLQKFDLTYFFILQYALPIVSIFDLALSIFLGKIDIFIVTQGLTKNQ
;
A
#
# COMPACT_ATOMS: atom_id res chain seq x y z
N MET A 1 0.96 -8.17 11.37
CA MET A 1 -0.24 -7.32 11.19
C MET A 1 -0.67 -7.24 9.73
N ASP A 2 0.23 -7.04 8.81
CA ASP A 2 0.00 -6.94 7.38
C ASP A 2 -0.68 -8.18 6.77
N ALA A 3 -0.26 -9.38 7.14
CA ALA A 3 -0.84 -10.63 6.68
C ALA A 3 -2.32 -10.78 7.04
N ILE A 4 -2.74 -10.35 8.24
CA ILE A 4 -4.16 -10.36 8.66
C ILE A 4 -4.96 -9.38 7.82
N PHE A 5 -4.39 -8.21 7.53
CA PHE A 5 -5.02 -7.19 6.71
C PHE A 5 -5.22 -7.67 5.27
N GLN A 6 -4.20 -8.26 4.66
CA GLN A 6 -4.27 -8.84 3.32
C GLN A 6 -5.30 -9.97 3.23
N TYR A 7 -5.35 -10.83 4.25
CA TYR A 7 -6.35 -11.90 4.31
C TYR A 7 -7.77 -11.36 4.43
N GLY A 8 -7.97 -10.30 5.20
CA GLY A 8 -9.26 -9.60 5.30
C GLY A 8 -9.72 -9.05 3.95
N ARG A 9 -8.86 -8.33 3.23
CA ARG A 9 -9.14 -7.81 1.89
C ARG A 9 -9.46 -8.92 0.89
N LEU A 10 -8.66 -9.99 0.92
CA LEU A 10 -8.89 -11.17 0.07
C LEU A 10 -10.26 -11.80 0.34
N SER A 11 -10.63 -11.96 1.61
CA SER A 11 -11.88 -12.60 2.01
C SER A 11 -13.12 -11.77 1.67
N VAL A 12 -13.03 -10.46 1.78
CA VAL A 12 -14.18 -9.53 1.59
C VAL A 12 -14.29 -9.08 0.14
N ALA A 13 -13.21 -8.61 -0.44
CA ALA A 13 -13.21 -7.99 -1.76
C ALA A 13 -12.53 -8.85 -2.85
N GLY A 14 -11.92 -9.97 -2.49
CA GLY A 14 -11.13 -10.78 -3.43
C GLY A 14 -9.86 -10.05 -3.89
N VAL A 15 -9.39 -9.06 -3.14
CA VAL A 15 -8.18 -8.26 -3.44
C VAL A 15 -7.04 -8.72 -2.56
N SER A 16 -5.93 -9.06 -3.17
CA SER A 16 -4.66 -9.32 -2.49
C SER A 16 -3.53 -8.77 -3.34
N GLU A 17 -2.40 -8.48 -2.72
CA GLU A 17 -1.22 -7.94 -3.40
C GLU A 17 -0.06 -8.91 -3.25
N LEU A 18 0.70 -9.05 -4.32
CA LEU A 18 1.99 -9.73 -4.29
C LEU A 18 2.95 -8.98 -3.37
N ARG A 19 3.93 -9.69 -2.87
CA ARG A 19 5.02 -9.12 -2.09
C ARG A 19 6.30 -9.19 -2.91
N GLY A 20 7.25 -8.31 -2.65
CA GLY A 20 8.52 -8.27 -3.36
C GLY A 20 9.31 -9.57 -3.28
N ASN A 21 9.01 -10.43 -2.28
CA ASN A 21 9.61 -11.75 -2.10
C ASN A 21 8.55 -12.86 -1.98
N GLY A 22 8.94 -14.11 -2.19
CA GLY A 22 8.06 -15.28 -2.03
C GLY A 22 6.90 -15.35 -3.02
N GLN A 23 7.05 -14.76 -4.19
CA GLN A 23 6.03 -14.78 -5.24
C GLN A 23 6.10 -16.09 -6.02
N LEU A 24 4.94 -16.71 -6.26
CA LEU A 24 4.79 -17.84 -7.14
C LEU A 24 3.69 -17.54 -8.17
N ILE A 25 4.08 -17.43 -9.43
CA ILE A 25 3.17 -17.00 -10.50
C ILE A 25 3.23 -18.04 -11.63
N LYS A 26 2.06 -18.41 -12.14
CA LYS A 26 1.99 -19.25 -13.34
C LYS A 26 2.56 -18.49 -14.53
N LYS A 27 3.49 -19.12 -15.27
CA LYS A 27 4.17 -18.51 -16.42
C LYS A 27 3.19 -17.94 -17.44
N ASP A 28 2.15 -18.70 -17.79
CA ASP A 28 1.18 -18.26 -18.78
C ASP A 28 0.38 -17.04 -18.31
N THR A 29 0.04 -16.96 -17.01
CA THR A 29 -0.64 -15.81 -16.42
C THR A 29 0.27 -14.58 -16.41
N LEU A 30 1.55 -14.75 -16.08
CA LEU A 30 2.53 -13.67 -16.11
C LEU A 30 2.71 -13.12 -17.54
N LEU A 31 2.84 -14.00 -18.51
CA LEU A 31 2.98 -13.60 -19.92
C LEU A 31 1.70 -12.90 -20.44
N ALA A 32 0.52 -13.42 -20.07
CA ALA A 32 -0.77 -12.84 -20.49
C ALA A 32 -1.01 -11.43 -19.91
N CYS A 33 -0.47 -11.10 -18.72
CA CYS A 33 -0.59 -9.75 -18.15
C CYS A 33 0.57 -8.81 -18.54
N GLY A 34 1.47 -9.22 -19.45
CA GLY A 34 2.55 -8.38 -19.98
C GLY A 34 3.88 -8.49 -19.24
N SER A 35 4.09 -9.56 -18.45
CA SER A 35 5.33 -9.82 -17.71
C SER A 35 5.63 -8.74 -16.64
N PHE A 36 6.88 -8.64 -16.19
CA PHE A 36 7.31 -7.57 -15.29
C PHE A 36 7.43 -6.24 -16.07
N ASN A 37 7.07 -5.15 -15.39
CA ASN A 37 7.19 -3.80 -15.94
C ASN A 37 8.47 -3.17 -15.38
N GLU A 38 9.43 -2.88 -16.24
CA GLU A 38 10.73 -2.31 -15.87
C GLU A 38 10.65 -0.79 -15.58
N ASP A 39 9.56 -0.13 -15.97
CA ASP A 39 9.35 1.31 -15.78
C ASP A 39 8.69 1.64 -14.43
N THR A 40 8.39 0.63 -13.60
CA THR A 40 7.77 0.84 -12.29
C THR A 40 8.78 0.79 -11.16
N VAL A 41 8.54 1.59 -10.12
CA VAL A 41 9.35 1.61 -8.89
C VAL A 41 9.13 0.36 -8.03
N THR A 42 7.91 -0.21 -8.08
CA THR A 42 7.50 -1.41 -7.34
C THR A 42 6.79 -2.39 -8.27
N ASP A 43 7.53 -3.37 -8.74
CA ASP A 43 7.07 -4.39 -9.68
C ASP A 43 5.97 -5.30 -9.10
N ASP A 44 6.02 -5.60 -7.82
CA ASP A 44 5.03 -6.40 -7.11
C ASP A 44 3.65 -5.73 -7.04
N LEU A 45 3.61 -4.44 -6.75
CA LEU A 45 2.37 -3.66 -6.68
C LEU A 45 1.77 -3.45 -8.06
N ASP A 46 2.58 -3.13 -9.06
CA ASP A 46 2.18 -2.99 -10.45
C ASP A 46 1.60 -4.30 -10.98
N LEU A 47 2.33 -5.40 -10.82
CA LEU A 47 1.90 -6.71 -11.27
C LEU A 47 0.61 -7.16 -10.58
N SER A 48 0.46 -6.90 -9.29
CA SER A 48 -0.78 -7.20 -8.53
C SER A 48 -1.99 -6.54 -9.17
N LEU A 49 -1.87 -5.28 -9.54
CA LEU A 49 -2.98 -4.55 -10.15
C LEU A 49 -3.29 -5.05 -11.56
N ARG A 50 -2.28 -5.35 -12.37
CA ARG A 50 -2.47 -5.94 -13.71
C ARG A 50 -3.09 -7.33 -13.65
N LEU A 51 -2.72 -8.15 -12.67
CA LEU A 51 -3.36 -9.44 -12.41
C LEU A 51 -4.84 -9.26 -12.04
N LEU A 52 -5.16 -8.30 -11.18
CA LEU A 52 -6.54 -7.99 -10.82
C LEU A 52 -7.35 -7.52 -12.06
N LEU A 53 -6.80 -6.62 -12.86
CA LEU A 53 -7.43 -6.12 -14.10
C LEU A 53 -7.63 -7.22 -15.14
N SER A 54 -6.79 -8.25 -15.14
CA SER A 54 -6.92 -9.45 -15.99
C SER A 54 -7.86 -10.52 -15.38
N LYS A 55 -8.52 -10.21 -14.25
CA LYS A 55 -9.38 -11.12 -13.47
C LYS A 55 -8.66 -12.37 -12.95
N SER A 56 -7.35 -12.29 -12.80
CA SER A 56 -6.56 -13.32 -12.15
C SER A 56 -6.67 -13.20 -10.63
N LYS A 57 -6.66 -14.32 -9.92
CA LYS A 57 -6.74 -14.36 -8.46
C LYS A 57 -5.36 -14.50 -7.84
N ILE A 58 -5.08 -13.70 -6.83
CA ILE A 58 -3.88 -13.80 -6.00
C ILE A 58 -4.29 -14.44 -4.68
N GLY A 59 -3.67 -15.56 -4.33
CA GLY A 59 -3.86 -16.23 -3.04
C GLY A 59 -2.73 -15.94 -2.07
N ILE A 60 -2.95 -16.20 -0.79
CA ILE A 60 -1.96 -16.08 0.27
C ILE A 60 -1.61 -17.48 0.75
N LEU A 61 -0.32 -17.80 0.76
CA LEU A 61 0.22 -19.03 1.31
C LEU A 61 0.96 -18.71 2.62
N TRP A 62 0.60 -19.40 3.70
CA TRP A 62 1.17 -19.17 5.02
C TRP A 62 2.35 -20.07 5.34
N ASP A 63 2.41 -21.21 4.70
CA ASP A 63 3.42 -22.23 4.94
C ASP A 63 3.91 -22.79 3.59
N PRO A 64 5.21 -22.79 3.31
CA PRO A 64 6.31 -22.33 4.17
C PRO A 64 6.40 -20.78 4.25
N PRO A 65 6.83 -20.22 5.39
CA PRO A 65 7.04 -18.81 5.53
C PRO A 65 8.27 -18.35 4.73
N VAL A 66 8.19 -17.17 4.15
CA VAL A 66 9.35 -16.51 3.53
C VAL A 66 9.99 -15.59 4.55
N MET A 67 11.29 -15.79 4.77
CA MET A 67 12.08 -14.98 5.68
C MET A 67 12.59 -13.74 4.96
N GLU A 68 12.55 -12.61 5.64
CA GLU A 68 13.02 -11.33 5.14
C GLU A 68 13.96 -10.69 6.14
N GLU A 69 15.03 -10.08 5.65
CA GLU A 69 15.97 -9.36 6.49
C GLU A 69 15.44 -7.96 6.80
N ALA A 70 15.49 -7.59 8.06
CA ALA A 70 15.03 -6.27 8.50
C ALA A 70 16.03 -5.18 8.08
N VAL A 71 15.53 -3.96 7.80
CA VAL A 71 16.40 -2.81 7.56
C VAL A 71 17.16 -2.40 8.82
N GLU A 72 18.47 -2.21 8.69
CA GLU A 72 19.38 -2.03 9.84
C GLU A 72 19.36 -0.62 10.42
N ASN A 73 18.96 0.38 9.64
CA ASN A 73 19.04 1.77 10.07
C ASN A 73 17.88 2.63 9.56
N LEU A 74 17.68 3.78 10.21
CA LEU A 74 16.56 4.69 9.91
C LEU A 74 16.61 5.24 8.48
N ASN A 75 17.79 5.57 7.96
CA ASN A 75 17.91 6.11 6.61
C ASN A 75 17.49 5.08 5.55
N ALA A 76 17.90 3.82 5.72
CA ALA A 76 17.48 2.73 4.85
C ALA A 76 15.97 2.49 4.95
N LEU A 77 15.39 2.57 6.15
CA LEU A 77 13.95 2.47 6.36
C LEU A 77 13.18 3.59 5.66
N LEU A 78 13.63 4.83 5.80
CA LEU A 78 13.00 5.98 5.13
C LEU A 78 13.07 5.86 3.61
N ALA A 79 14.22 5.49 3.06
CA ALA A 79 14.39 5.26 1.63
C ALA A 79 13.49 4.12 1.11
N GLN A 80 13.35 3.04 1.87
CA GLN A 80 12.43 1.95 1.55
C GLN A 80 10.98 2.43 1.55
N ARG A 81 10.55 3.17 2.58
CA ARG A 81 9.18 3.71 2.69
C ARG A 81 8.86 4.72 1.58
N GLN A 82 9.84 5.54 1.21
CA GLN A 82 9.68 6.47 0.09
C GLN A 82 9.43 5.72 -1.22
N ARG A 83 10.23 4.70 -1.55
CA ARG A 83 10.02 3.87 -2.74
C ARG A 83 8.65 3.19 -2.74
N TRP A 84 8.20 2.67 -1.59
CA TRP A 84 6.89 2.04 -1.49
C TRP A 84 5.75 3.04 -1.66
N ALA A 85 5.89 4.25 -1.14
CA ALA A 85 4.90 5.30 -1.34
C ALA A 85 4.86 5.76 -2.80
N GLU A 86 6.02 5.95 -3.43
CA GLU A 86 6.15 6.34 -4.84
C GLU A 86 5.53 5.28 -5.77
N GLY A 87 5.96 4.02 -5.67
CA GLY A 87 5.43 2.94 -6.49
C GLY A 87 3.94 2.67 -6.23
N GLY A 88 3.50 2.80 -4.98
CA GLY A 88 2.08 2.68 -4.65
C GLY A 88 1.22 3.79 -5.25
N LEU A 89 1.73 5.03 -5.34
CA LEU A 89 1.05 6.13 -6.03
C LEU A 89 1.10 5.95 -7.55
N GLN A 90 2.27 5.59 -8.09
CA GLN A 90 2.47 5.40 -9.53
C GLN A 90 1.40 4.49 -10.13
N ARG A 91 1.13 3.33 -9.53
CA ARG A 91 0.11 2.39 -10.02
C ARG A 91 -1.29 3.00 -10.11
N PHE A 92 -1.66 3.91 -9.20
CA PHE A 92 -2.97 4.58 -9.25
C PHE A 92 -3.03 5.62 -10.38
N PHE A 93 -1.93 6.28 -10.70
CA PHE A 93 -1.86 7.20 -11.83
C PHE A 93 -1.84 6.44 -13.17
N ASP A 94 -1.07 5.36 -13.26
CA ASP A 94 -0.91 4.59 -14.49
C ASP A 94 -2.17 3.81 -14.87
N TYR A 95 -2.92 3.33 -13.87
CA TYR A 95 -4.10 2.48 -14.11
C TYR A 95 -5.42 3.11 -13.63
N GLY A 96 -5.43 4.38 -13.20
CA GLY A 96 -6.60 5.06 -12.66
C GLY A 96 -7.84 4.94 -13.54
N ASP A 97 -7.70 5.20 -14.83
CA ASP A 97 -8.80 5.07 -15.81
C ASP A 97 -9.36 3.65 -15.87
N GLN A 98 -8.50 2.64 -15.73
CA GLN A 98 -8.89 1.24 -15.79
C GLN A 98 -9.59 0.76 -14.52
N LEU A 99 -9.28 1.38 -13.37
CA LEU A 99 -9.92 1.07 -12.09
C LEU A 99 -11.42 1.40 -12.10
N PHE A 100 -11.83 2.40 -12.88
CA PHE A 100 -13.25 2.80 -12.99
C PHE A 100 -14.00 2.10 -14.12
N THR A 101 -13.34 1.22 -14.88
CA THR A 101 -14.01 0.42 -15.93
C THR A 101 -14.75 -0.78 -15.32
N ASN A 102 -15.49 -1.51 -16.17
CA ASN A 102 -16.18 -2.75 -15.77
C ASN A 102 -15.26 -3.97 -15.68
N LYS A 103 -13.93 -3.78 -15.68
CA LYS A 103 -12.95 -4.88 -15.56
C LYS A 103 -12.88 -5.44 -14.13
N ILE A 104 -13.13 -4.59 -13.13
CA ILE A 104 -13.11 -4.97 -11.71
C ILE A 104 -14.47 -4.76 -11.07
N ASP A 105 -14.78 -5.56 -10.07
CA ASP A 105 -16.05 -5.54 -9.37
C ASP A 105 -16.19 -4.33 -8.44
N PHE A 106 -17.42 -4.01 -8.04
CA PHE A 106 -17.70 -2.87 -7.17
C PHE A 106 -16.96 -2.97 -5.82
N LEU A 107 -16.91 -4.14 -5.20
CA LEU A 107 -16.20 -4.35 -3.93
C LEU A 107 -14.69 -4.17 -4.09
N GLN A 108 -14.12 -4.58 -5.22
CA GLN A 108 -12.70 -4.37 -5.53
C GLN A 108 -12.38 -2.88 -5.72
N LYS A 109 -13.23 -2.14 -6.44
CA LYS A 109 -13.11 -0.68 -6.58
C LYS A 109 -13.17 0.01 -5.23
N PHE A 110 -14.14 -0.38 -4.40
CA PHE A 110 -14.28 0.17 -3.06
C PHE A 110 -13.05 -0.10 -2.20
N ASP A 111 -12.53 -1.33 -2.18
CA ASP A 111 -11.35 -1.72 -1.43
C ASP A 111 -10.11 -0.90 -1.87
N LEU A 112 -9.85 -0.82 -3.18
CA LEU A 112 -8.72 -0.07 -3.72
C LEU A 112 -8.82 1.42 -3.42
N THR A 113 -10.01 2.01 -3.58
CA THR A 113 -10.24 3.44 -3.29
C THR A 113 -10.09 3.74 -1.80
N TYR A 114 -10.68 2.89 -0.95
CA TYR A 114 -10.58 3.00 0.50
C TYR A 114 -9.12 2.89 0.97
N PHE A 115 -8.39 1.92 0.43
CA PHE A 115 -6.97 1.74 0.72
C PHE A 115 -6.14 2.96 0.30
N PHE A 116 -6.41 3.51 -0.89
CA PHE A 116 -5.77 4.74 -1.37
C PHE A 116 -6.03 5.92 -0.42
N ILE A 117 -7.27 6.12 -0.01
CA ILE A 117 -7.63 7.20 0.91
C ILE A 117 -6.90 7.05 2.24
N LEU A 118 -6.92 5.85 2.84
CA LEU A 118 -6.27 5.60 4.12
C LEU A 118 -4.75 5.76 4.05
N GLN A 119 -4.14 5.32 2.97
CA GLN A 119 -2.68 5.27 2.88
C GLN A 119 -2.06 6.57 2.41
N TYR A 120 -2.74 7.33 1.56
CA TYR A 120 -2.17 8.52 0.94
C TYR A 120 -2.93 9.81 1.29
N ALA A 121 -4.24 9.85 1.10
CA ALA A 121 -5.00 11.06 1.31
C ALA A 121 -5.09 11.45 2.79
N LEU A 122 -5.42 10.50 3.65
CA LEU A 122 -5.62 10.76 5.07
C LEU A 122 -4.36 11.27 5.79
N PRO A 123 -3.15 10.69 5.59
CA PRO A 123 -1.92 11.24 6.16
C PRO A 123 -1.63 12.68 5.71
N ILE A 124 -1.85 13.00 4.44
CA ILE A 124 -1.66 14.37 3.92
C ILE A 124 -2.61 15.35 4.61
N VAL A 125 -3.90 14.99 4.69
CA VAL A 125 -4.91 15.81 5.38
C VAL A 125 -4.57 15.97 6.86
N SER A 126 -4.10 14.91 7.52
CA SER A 126 -3.72 14.96 8.95
C SER A 126 -2.51 15.87 9.19
N ILE A 127 -1.52 15.86 8.32
CA ILE A 127 -0.36 16.76 8.41
C ILE A 127 -0.80 18.20 8.20
N PHE A 128 -1.67 18.45 7.22
CA PHE A 128 -2.20 19.77 6.95
C PHE A 128 -3.05 20.30 8.13
N ASP A 129 -3.93 19.47 8.70
CA ASP A 129 -4.74 19.82 9.86
C ASP A 129 -3.88 20.12 11.10
N LEU A 130 -2.84 19.33 11.32
CA LEU A 130 -1.87 19.58 12.39
C LEU A 130 -1.15 20.92 12.20
N ALA A 131 -0.66 21.18 10.99
CA ALA A 131 0.01 22.44 10.67
C ALA A 131 -0.93 23.65 10.87
N LEU A 132 -2.17 23.53 10.41
CA LEU A 132 -3.19 24.56 10.58
C LEU A 132 -3.55 24.77 12.06
N SER A 133 -3.65 23.70 12.83
CA SER A 133 -3.95 23.75 14.27
C SER A 133 -2.85 24.45 15.06
N ILE A 134 -1.58 24.23 14.69
CA ILE A 134 -0.43 24.94 15.27
C ILE A 134 -0.49 26.42 14.88
N PHE A 135 -0.72 26.71 13.60
CA PHE A 135 -0.78 28.09 13.09
C PHE A 135 -1.90 28.91 13.74
N LEU A 136 -3.05 28.31 13.97
CA LEU A 136 -4.19 28.95 14.63
C LEU A 136 -4.08 28.97 16.16
N GLY A 137 -2.99 28.48 16.75
CA GLY A 137 -2.80 28.45 18.21
C GLY A 137 -3.79 27.54 18.96
N LYS A 138 -4.42 26.59 18.27
CA LYS A 138 -5.37 25.63 18.88
C LYS A 138 -4.68 24.50 19.62
N ILE A 139 -3.43 24.23 19.31
CA ILE A 139 -2.59 23.26 20.01
C ILE A 139 -1.55 24.05 20.78
N ASP A 140 -1.65 24.00 22.11
CA ASP A 140 -0.64 24.56 23.00
C ASP A 140 0.54 23.58 23.08
N ILE A 141 1.57 23.82 22.28
CA ILE A 141 2.79 22.97 22.22
C ILE A 141 3.41 22.85 23.62
N PHE A 142 3.19 23.84 24.50
CA PHE A 142 3.64 23.85 25.87
C PHE A 142 2.98 22.75 26.71
N ILE A 143 1.72 22.40 26.46
CA ILE A 143 1.01 21.31 27.18
C ILE A 143 1.58 19.95 26.81
N VAL A 144 1.96 19.74 25.56
CA VAL A 144 2.55 18.48 25.09
C VAL A 144 3.94 18.27 25.69
N THR A 145 4.74 19.33 25.81
CA THR A 145 6.08 19.24 26.42
C THR A 145 6.02 19.04 27.94
N GLN A 146 5.03 19.63 28.65
CA GLN A 146 4.86 19.42 30.10
C GLN A 146 4.32 18.02 30.44
N GLY A 147 3.56 17.39 29.56
CA GLY A 147 3.10 16.01 29.72
C GLY A 147 4.23 14.99 29.69
N LEU A 148 5.33 15.28 28.99
CA LEU A 148 6.50 14.43 28.91
C LEU A 148 7.47 14.59 30.10
N THR A 149 7.44 15.73 30.78
CA THR A 149 8.33 16.01 31.92
C THR A 149 7.75 15.60 33.29
N LYS A 150 6.45 15.29 33.38
CA LYS A 150 5.80 14.85 34.64
C LYS A 150 5.88 13.34 34.91
N ASN A 151 6.47 12.55 34.00
CA ASN A 151 6.63 11.10 34.12
C ASN A 151 8.11 10.67 34.31
N GLN A 152 8.98 11.54 34.83
CA GLN A 152 10.31 11.16 35.33
C GLN A 152 10.39 11.26 36.84
#